data_59d8eb615a1438cfdbe24e1e4f39150e
#
_entry.id   59d8eb615a1438cfdbe24e1e4f39150e
#
_cell.length_a   1.000
_cell.length_b   1.000
_cell.length_c   1.000
_cell.angle_alpha   90.00
_cell.angle_beta   90.00
_cell.angle_gamma   90.00
#
_symmetry.space_group_name_H-M   'P 1'
#
loop_
_entity.id
_entity.type
_entity.pdbx_description
1 polymer ?
#
loop_
_entity_poly.entity_id
_entity_poly.type
_entity_poly.pdbx_seq_one_letter_code
_entity_poly.pdbx_strand_id
1 'polypeptide(L)'
;MHSAILEKIKKIGIVPVVVLEDAKDAAPLAKALIEGGLPCAEVTFRTACAEECIRIMHEEYPEILLGAGTVLTTEQVDRAVAAGAEFIVSPGFDPEIVDYCISKNILVLPGCITPSEVAQAVKRGLKIVKFFPAEQFGGLSTLKALAAPYVGLQFMPTGGVSPKNVREYLSYNRLVACGGSWMVKGDLVKAGNFDEIV
;
A
#
# COMPACT_ATOMS: atom_id res chain seq x y z
N MET A 1 -7.09 13.39 10.14
CA MET A 1 -5.81 12.99 9.53
C MET A 1 -5.98 11.82 8.57
N HIS A 2 -6.56 10.68 8.97
CA HIS A 2 -6.77 9.52 8.08
C HIS A 2 -7.60 9.81 6.83
N SER A 3 -8.63 10.65 6.92
CA SER A 3 -9.46 11.01 5.76
C SER A 3 -8.66 11.72 4.67
N ALA A 4 -7.72 12.59 5.04
CA ALA A 4 -6.88 13.30 4.07
C ALA A 4 -5.92 12.35 3.34
N ILE A 5 -5.32 11.40 4.04
CA ILE A 5 -4.43 10.38 3.45
C ILE A 5 -5.25 9.49 2.50
N LEU A 6 -6.42 9.02 2.93
CA LEU A 6 -7.31 8.20 2.10
C LEU A 6 -7.78 8.92 0.84
N GLU A 7 -8.09 10.21 0.93
CA GLU A 7 -8.45 11.03 -0.24
C GLU A 7 -7.26 11.21 -1.20
N LYS A 8 -6.03 11.37 -0.69
CA LYS A 8 -4.83 11.37 -1.54
C LYS A 8 -4.68 10.04 -2.27
N ILE A 9 -4.74 8.89 -1.54
CA ILE A 9 -4.66 7.55 -2.13
C ILE A 9 -5.72 7.37 -3.22
N LYS A 10 -6.96 7.74 -2.92
CA LYS A 10 -8.09 7.63 -3.85
C LYS A 10 -7.91 8.49 -5.10
N LYS A 11 -7.38 9.70 -4.95
CA LYS A 11 -7.10 10.60 -6.08
C LYS A 11 -6.02 10.05 -6.99
N ILE A 12 -4.98 9.45 -6.42
CA ILE A 12 -3.88 8.82 -7.17
C ILE A 12 -4.36 7.54 -7.86
N GLY A 13 -5.18 6.72 -7.18
CA GLY A 13 -5.81 5.51 -7.72
C GLY A 13 -4.88 4.30 -7.84
N ILE A 14 -3.57 4.48 -7.83
CA ILE A 14 -2.56 3.41 -7.91
C ILE A 14 -1.51 3.65 -6.82
N VAL A 15 -1.20 2.62 -6.05
CA VAL A 15 -0.14 2.64 -5.04
C VAL A 15 0.99 1.74 -5.50
N PRO A 16 2.14 2.30 -5.91
CA PRO A 16 3.32 1.52 -6.24
C PRO A 16 3.82 0.72 -5.03
N VAL A 17 3.90 -0.60 -5.16
CA VAL A 17 4.46 -1.51 -4.14
C VAL A 17 5.93 -1.73 -4.44
N VAL A 18 6.77 -1.14 -3.59
CA VAL A 18 8.20 -0.96 -3.82
C VAL A 18 9.02 -1.95 -2.98
N VAL A 19 9.98 -2.59 -3.62
CA VAL A 19 11.04 -3.36 -2.95
C VAL A 19 12.37 -2.74 -3.34
N LEU A 20 13.08 -2.15 -2.37
CA LEU A 20 14.41 -1.60 -2.55
C LEU A 20 15.44 -2.47 -1.81
N GLU A 21 16.51 -2.82 -2.48
CA GLU A 21 17.61 -3.61 -1.89
C GLU A 21 18.79 -2.72 -1.48
N ASP A 22 18.84 -1.49 -2.01
CA ASP A 22 19.88 -0.49 -1.71
C ASP A 22 19.21 0.88 -1.46
N ALA A 23 19.59 1.55 -0.39
CA ALA A 23 19.03 2.85 -0.01
C ALA A 23 19.36 3.96 -1.01
N LYS A 24 20.45 3.83 -1.78
CA LYS A 24 20.82 4.79 -2.84
C LYS A 24 19.77 4.93 -3.95
N ASP A 25 18.91 3.90 -4.13
CA ASP A 25 17.87 3.87 -5.16
C ASP A 25 16.59 4.60 -4.70
N ALA A 26 16.50 4.98 -3.42
CA ALA A 26 15.29 5.59 -2.85
C ALA A 26 14.99 6.97 -3.46
N ALA A 27 15.95 7.89 -3.44
CA ALA A 27 15.77 9.23 -3.96
C ALA A 27 15.50 9.27 -5.49
N PRO A 28 16.26 8.54 -6.34
CA PRO A 28 15.96 8.47 -7.77
C PRO A 28 14.58 7.89 -8.07
N LEU A 29 14.15 6.86 -7.32
CA LEU A 29 12.83 6.26 -7.49
C LEU A 29 11.72 7.22 -7.08
N ALA A 30 11.86 7.93 -5.95
CA ALA A 30 10.88 8.93 -5.53
C ALA A 30 10.70 10.01 -6.59
N LYS A 31 11.81 10.53 -7.13
CA LYS A 31 11.80 11.49 -8.22
C LYS A 31 11.05 10.97 -9.44
N ALA A 32 11.37 9.75 -9.91
CA ALA A 32 10.72 9.14 -11.07
C ALA A 32 9.20 8.96 -10.86
N LEU A 33 8.77 8.51 -9.68
CA LEU A 33 7.36 8.37 -9.36
C LEU A 33 6.62 9.71 -9.39
N ILE A 34 7.22 10.78 -8.86
CA ILE A 34 6.63 12.12 -8.88
C ILE A 34 6.52 12.63 -10.32
N GLU A 35 7.59 12.55 -11.10
CA GLU A 35 7.64 12.99 -12.51
C GLU A 35 6.66 12.18 -13.38
N GLY A 36 6.49 10.87 -13.10
CA GLY A 36 5.50 10.01 -13.74
C GLY A 36 4.04 10.22 -13.29
N GLY A 37 3.80 11.17 -12.36
CA GLY A 37 2.45 11.50 -11.90
C GLY A 37 1.87 10.53 -10.87
N LEU A 38 2.70 9.70 -10.22
CA LEU A 38 2.34 8.78 -9.14
C LEU A 38 3.08 9.14 -7.84
N PRO A 39 2.81 10.30 -7.19
CA PRO A 39 3.53 10.75 -6.00
C PRO A 39 3.13 9.93 -4.75
N CYS A 40 3.32 8.62 -4.81
CA CYS A 40 3.01 7.67 -3.73
C CYS A 40 3.92 6.45 -3.83
N ALA A 41 4.28 5.86 -2.68
CA ALA A 41 4.96 4.56 -2.62
C ALA A 41 4.60 3.80 -1.34
N GLU A 42 4.31 2.49 -1.46
CA GLU A 42 4.28 1.52 -0.37
C GLU A 42 5.65 0.83 -0.33
N VAL A 43 6.59 1.32 0.48
CA VAL A 43 7.92 0.72 0.64
C VAL A 43 7.82 -0.49 1.55
N THR A 44 8.20 -1.67 1.06
CA THR A 44 7.98 -2.91 1.80
C THR A 44 9.14 -3.25 2.76
N PHE A 45 8.81 -3.64 3.98
CA PHE A 45 9.76 -4.12 5.01
C PHE A 45 10.26 -5.55 4.72
N ARG A 46 10.50 -5.86 3.44
CA ARG A 46 11.10 -7.13 2.98
C ARG A 46 12.62 -7.07 2.96
N THR A 47 13.21 -5.88 3.06
CA THR A 47 14.65 -5.63 3.01
C THR A 47 15.11 -4.87 4.24
N ALA A 48 16.37 -4.98 4.56
CA ALA A 48 16.94 -4.31 5.73
C ALA A 48 17.01 -2.78 5.58
N CYS A 49 17.05 -2.27 4.33
CA CYS A 49 17.13 -0.82 4.07
C CYS A 49 15.77 -0.13 3.95
N ALA A 50 14.65 -0.84 4.13
CA ALA A 50 13.31 -0.27 3.92
C ALA A 50 13.05 1.01 4.74
N GLU A 51 13.42 1.00 6.02
CA GLU A 51 13.30 2.18 6.90
C GLU A 51 14.11 3.36 6.37
N GLU A 52 15.38 3.11 6.02
CA GLU A 52 16.26 4.13 5.47
C GLU A 52 15.75 4.69 4.14
N CYS A 53 15.19 3.83 3.27
CA CYS A 53 14.56 4.26 2.03
C CYS A 53 13.37 5.19 2.27
N ILE A 54 12.50 4.86 3.24
CA ILE A 54 11.37 5.72 3.61
C ILE A 54 11.88 7.07 4.11
N ARG A 55 12.91 7.07 4.98
CA ARG A 55 13.49 8.29 5.53
C ARG A 55 14.06 9.20 4.44
N ILE A 56 14.86 8.65 3.51
CA ILE A 56 15.41 9.41 2.39
C ILE A 56 14.30 10.01 1.53
N MET A 57 13.30 9.21 1.15
CA MET A 57 12.18 9.69 0.34
C MET A 57 11.40 10.80 1.05
N HIS A 58 11.17 10.65 2.37
CA HIS A 58 10.45 11.64 3.17
C HIS A 58 11.20 12.97 3.30
N GLU A 59 12.51 12.92 3.53
CA GLU A 59 13.35 14.11 3.73
C GLU A 59 13.59 14.86 2.41
N GLU A 60 13.83 14.16 1.31
CA GLU A 60 14.18 14.76 0.03
C GLU A 60 12.98 15.11 -0.86
N TYR A 61 11.85 14.39 -0.67
CA TYR A 61 10.63 14.53 -1.49
C TYR A 61 9.37 14.61 -0.63
N PRO A 62 9.17 15.69 0.13
CA PRO A 62 8.07 15.79 1.11
C PRO A 62 6.66 15.76 0.49
N GLU A 63 6.55 15.91 -0.83
CA GLU A 63 5.29 15.81 -1.57
C GLU A 63 4.84 14.36 -1.82
N ILE A 64 5.75 13.37 -1.73
CA ILE A 64 5.40 11.97 -1.95
C ILE A 64 4.64 11.40 -0.75
N LEU A 65 3.54 10.70 -1.03
CA LEU A 65 2.78 9.99 0.01
C LEU A 65 3.44 8.64 0.29
N LEU A 66 4.00 8.45 1.46
CA LEU A 66 4.72 7.24 1.83
C LEU A 66 3.93 6.34 2.75
N GLY A 67 3.90 5.06 2.43
CA GLY A 67 3.43 4.00 3.28
C GLY A 67 4.49 2.92 3.49
N ALA A 68 4.38 2.19 4.58
CA ALA A 68 5.19 1.01 4.84
C ALA A 68 4.37 -0.25 4.60
N GLY A 69 4.84 -1.12 3.70
CA GLY A 69 4.22 -2.41 3.39
C GLY A 69 4.95 -3.59 4.02
N THR A 70 4.28 -4.73 4.06
CA THR A 70 4.81 -5.97 4.65
C THR A 70 5.26 -5.77 6.11
N VAL A 71 4.51 -4.95 6.84
CA VAL A 71 4.74 -4.71 8.27
C VAL A 71 4.16 -5.90 9.05
N LEU A 72 5.00 -6.54 9.87
CA LEU A 72 4.69 -7.80 10.56
C LEU A 72 4.83 -7.70 12.09
N THR A 73 5.30 -6.56 12.62
CA THR A 73 5.47 -6.35 14.06
C THR A 73 5.15 -4.90 14.44
N THR A 74 4.79 -4.68 15.68
CA THR A 74 4.56 -3.32 16.23
C THR A 74 5.83 -2.49 16.25
N GLU A 75 7.00 -3.11 16.40
CA GLU A 75 8.29 -2.44 16.29
C GLU A 75 8.51 -1.90 14.85
N GLN A 76 8.16 -2.68 13.83
CA GLN A 76 8.22 -2.20 12.44
C GLN A 76 7.25 -1.04 12.20
N VAL A 77 6.08 -1.01 12.85
CA VAL A 77 5.17 0.13 12.80
C VAL A 77 5.86 1.39 13.32
N ASP A 78 6.47 1.33 14.51
CA ASP A 78 7.15 2.49 15.10
C ASP A 78 8.31 2.97 14.23
N ARG A 79 9.13 2.06 13.73
CA ARG A 79 10.25 2.39 12.82
C ARG A 79 9.78 3.04 11.51
N ALA A 80 8.73 2.50 10.92
CA ALA A 80 8.16 3.03 9.69
C ALA A 80 7.62 4.46 9.87
N VAL A 81 6.87 4.69 10.95
CA VAL A 81 6.31 6.01 11.25
C VAL A 81 7.40 7.02 11.60
N ALA A 82 8.41 6.60 12.38
CA ALA A 82 9.56 7.45 12.69
C ALA A 82 10.37 7.85 11.46
N ALA A 83 10.40 6.98 10.43
CA ALA A 83 11.04 7.26 9.14
C ALA A 83 10.19 8.15 8.21
N GLY A 84 8.92 8.41 8.52
CA GLY A 84 8.05 9.28 7.74
C GLY A 84 6.89 8.58 7.00
N ALA A 85 6.64 7.28 7.26
CA ALA A 85 5.47 6.61 6.70
C ALA A 85 4.17 7.18 7.28
N GLU A 86 3.23 7.53 6.39
CA GLU A 86 1.93 8.09 6.75
C GLU A 86 0.83 7.03 6.89
N PHE A 87 1.05 5.82 6.35
CA PHE A 87 0.15 4.68 6.49
C PHE A 87 0.91 3.36 6.54
N ILE A 88 0.28 2.37 7.18
CA ILE A 88 0.83 1.01 7.36
C ILE A 88 0.00 0.01 6.57
N VAL A 89 0.67 -0.94 5.94
CA VAL A 89 0.05 -2.05 5.19
C VAL A 89 0.65 -3.37 5.65
N SER A 90 -0.20 -4.32 6.05
CA SER A 90 0.22 -5.68 6.37
C SER A 90 -0.30 -6.68 5.34
N PRO A 91 0.40 -7.81 5.12
CA PRO A 91 -0.01 -8.81 4.15
C PRO A 91 -1.27 -9.59 4.58
N GLY A 92 -1.52 -9.69 5.87
CA GLY A 92 -2.66 -10.35 6.48
C GLY A 92 -3.26 -9.53 7.60
N PHE A 93 -4.38 -10.01 8.16
CA PHE A 93 -5.01 -9.40 9.32
C PHE A 93 -4.37 -9.92 10.60
N ASP A 94 -3.54 -9.08 11.21
CA ASP A 94 -2.97 -9.34 12.53
C ASP A 94 -3.63 -8.40 13.55
N PRO A 95 -4.38 -8.95 14.55
CA PRO A 95 -5.05 -8.15 15.56
C PRO A 95 -4.10 -7.26 16.37
N GLU A 96 -2.90 -7.73 16.67
CA GLU A 96 -1.91 -6.99 17.46
C GLU A 96 -1.46 -5.74 16.71
N ILE A 97 -1.08 -5.88 15.44
CA ILE A 97 -0.65 -4.76 14.60
C ILE A 97 -1.80 -3.77 14.38
N VAL A 98 -3.00 -4.29 14.07
CA VAL A 98 -4.17 -3.46 13.81
C VAL A 98 -4.56 -2.66 15.03
N ASP A 99 -4.67 -3.31 16.20
CA ASP A 99 -5.06 -2.67 17.46
C ASP A 99 -3.97 -1.65 17.90
N TYR A 100 -2.69 -1.97 17.68
CA TYR A 100 -1.59 -1.06 17.92
C TYR A 100 -1.68 0.20 17.07
N CYS A 101 -1.84 0.06 15.75
CA CYS A 101 -2.00 1.21 14.84
C CYS A 101 -3.21 2.07 15.22
N ILE A 102 -4.35 1.46 15.55
CA ILE A 102 -5.55 2.19 16.00
C ILE A 102 -5.23 2.99 17.28
N SER A 103 -4.58 2.38 18.27
CA SER A 103 -4.24 3.02 19.55
C SER A 103 -3.32 4.25 19.38
N LYS A 104 -2.47 4.21 18.34
CA LYS A 104 -1.54 5.29 17.98
C LYS A 104 -2.12 6.29 16.96
N ASN A 105 -3.39 6.11 16.56
CA ASN A 105 -4.02 6.90 15.51
C ASN A 105 -3.23 6.88 14.17
N ILE A 106 -2.72 5.70 13.78
CA ILE A 106 -2.02 5.44 12.54
C ILE A 106 -2.97 4.77 11.57
N LEU A 107 -3.01 5.23 10.32
CA LEU A 107 -3.81 4.58 9.26
C LEU A 107 -3.22 3.21 8.93
N VAL A 108 -4.04 2.16 9.07
CA VAL A 108 -3.64 0.78 8.75
C VAL A 108 -4.57 0.15 7.72
N LEU A 109 -3.99 -0.53 6.73
CA LEU A 109 -4.67 -1.30 5.69
C LEU A 109 -4.25 -2.77 5.80
N PRO A 110 -4.89 -3.56 6.68
CA PRO A 110 -4.53 -4.97 6.83
C PRO A 110 -5.02 -5.80 5.65
N GLY A 111 -4.25 -6.81 5.28
CA GLY A 111 -4.65 -7.80 4.28
C GLY A 111 -5.83 -8.63 4.79
N CYS A 112 -6.90 -8.72 3.98
CA CYS A 112 -8.07 -9.52 4.26
C CYS A 112 -8.50 -10.23 2.97
N ILE A 113 -8.69 -11.54 3.04
CA ILE A 113 -9.11 -12.36 1.91
C ILE A 113 -10.35 -13.20 2.23
N THR A 114 -10.65 -13.37 3.50
CA THR A 114 -11.78 -14.16 3.98
C THR A 114 -12.84 -13.28 4.66
N PRO A 115 -14.12 -13.72 4.70
CA PRO A 115 -15.17 -13.03 5.48
C PRO A 115 -14.81 -12.85 6.95
N SER A 116 -14.11 -13.82 7.56
CA SER A 116 -13.72 -13.75 8.97
C SER A 116 -12.74 -12.63 9.25
N GLU A 117 -11.72 -12.43 8.40
CA GLU A 117 -10.77 -11.33 8.50
C GLU A 117 -11.44 -9.98 8.28
N VAL A 118 -12.29 -9.89 7.24
CA VAL A 118 -13.07 -8.67 6.97
C VAL A 118 -13.98 -8.32 8.15
N ALA A 119 -14.65 -9.31 8.76
CA ALA A 119 -15.48 -9.10 9.95
C ALA A 119 -14.66 -8.56 11.14
N GLN A 120 -13.43 -9.05 11.34
CA GLN A 120 -12.51 -8.53 12.37
C GLN A 120 -12.11 -7.08 12.10
N ALA A 121 -11.86 -6.71 10.84
CA ALA A 121 -11.55 -5.34 10.45
C ALA A 121 -12.74 -4.40 10.70
N VAL A 122 -13.94 -4.80 10.27
CA VAL A 122 -15.17 -4.03 10.47
C VAL A 122 -15.50 -3.84 11.95
N LYS A 123 -15.34 -4.90 12.77
CA LYS A 123 -15.56 -4.84 14.23
C LYS A 123 -14.65 -3.79 14.90
N ARG A 124 -13.46 -3.54 14.37
CA ARG A 124 -12.51 -2.53 14.84
C ARG A 124 -12.73 -1.14 14.23
N GLY A 125 -13.79 -0.99 13.43
CA GLY A 125 -14.15 0.29 12.82
C GLY A 125 -13.35 0.66 11.58
N LEU A 126 -12.54 -0.25 11.03
CA LEU A 126 -11.80 0.01 9.80
C LEU A 126 -12.76 0.24 8.64
N LYS A 127 -12.43 1.22 7.80
CA LYS A 127 -13.22 1.60 6.61
C LYS A 127 -12.61 1.11 5.31
N ILE A 128 -11.37 0.66 5.37
CA ILE A 128 -10.60 0.15 4.24
C ILE A 128 -9.77 -1.04 4.67
N VAL A 129 -9.65 -2.03 3.79
CA VAL A 129 -8.74 -3.18 3.93
C VAL A 129 -8.01 -3.43 2.61
N LYS A 130 -6.82 -4.02 2.68
CA LYS A 130 -6.12 -4.56 1.53
C LYS A 130 -6.74 -5.91 1.16
N PHE A 131 -7.05 -6.14 -0.12
CA PHE A 131 -7.44 -7.44 -0.64
C PHE A 131 -6.22 -8.09 -1.31
N PHE A 132 -5.63 -9.10 -0.66
CA PHE A 132 -4.33 -9.66 -1.06
C PHE A 132 -4.21 -11.15 -0.70
N PRO A 133 -3.64 -11.97 -1.62
CA PRO A 133 -3.25 -11.68 -3.00
C PRO A 133 -4.45 -11.76 -3.96
N ALA A 134 -4.76 -10.64 -4.65
CA ALA A 134 -6.05 -10.45 -5.31
C ALA A 134 -6.33 -11.46 -6.44
N GLU A 135 -5.48 -11.53 -7.46
CA GLU A 135 -5.72 -12.38 -8.64
C GLU A 135 -5.68 -13.88 -8.29
N GLN A 136 -4.78 -14.29 -7.39
CA GLN A 136 -4.64 -15.68 -6.96
C GLN A 136 -5.88 -16.19 -6.21
N PHE A 137 -6.65 -15.29 -5.61
CA PHE A 137 -7.90 -15.62 -4.90
C PHE A 137 -9.16 -15.30 -5.69
N GLY A 138 -9.07 -15.18 -7.03
CA GLY A 138 -10.22 -15.02 -7.91
C GLY A 138 -10.55 -13.59 -8.30
N GLY A 139 -9.66 -12.65 -8.02
CA GLY A 139 -9.70 -11.28 -8.54
C GLY A 139 -10.93 -10.49 -8.15
N LEU A 140 -11.38 -9.66 -9.09
CA LEU A 140 -12.51 -8.75 -8.87
C LEU A 140 -13.82 -9.48 -8.60
N SER A 141 -14.02 -10.69 -9.14
CA SER A 141 -15.23 -11.50 -8.89
C SER A 141 -15.35 -11.88 -7.42
N THR A 142 -14.28 -12.44 -6.85
CA THR A 142 -14.24 -12.79 -5.42
C THR A 142 -14.34 -11.57 -4.53
N LEU A 143 -13.66 -10.47 -4.89
CA LEU A 143 -13.73 -9.23 -4.15
C LEU A 143 -15.18 -8.69 -4.10
N LYS A 144 -15.91 -8.70 -5.21
CA LYS A 144 -17.33 -8.29 -5.26
C LYS A 144 -18.21 -9.14 -4.33
N ALA A 145 -18.02 -10.46 -4.36
CA ALA A 145 -18.74 -11.38 -3.49
C ALA A 145 -18.42 -11.14 -2.00
N LEU A 146 -17.14 -10.97 -1.69
CA LEU A 146 -16.67 -10.66 -0.32
C LEU A 146 -17.21 -9.31 0.17
N ALA A 147 -17.23 -8.29 -0.68
CA ALA A 147 -17.66 -6.94 -0.32
C ALA A 147 -19.18 -6.82 -0.11
N ALA A 148 -19.98 -7.69 -0.71
CA ALA A 148 -21.44 -7.58 -0.72
C ALA A 148 -22.07 -7.44 0.69
N PRO A 149 -21.75 -8.27 1.70
CA PRO A 149 -22.31 -8.17 3.04
C PRO A 149 -21.77 -7.00 3.87
N TYR A 150 -20.62 -6.40 3.49
CA TYR A 150 -19.95 -5.37 4.29
C TYR A 150 -20.17 -3.97 3.71
N VAL A 151 -21.41 -3.46 3.86
CA VAL A 151 -21.78 -2.12 3.35
C VAL A 151 -20.89 -1.05 3.98
N GLY A 152 -20.33 -0.17 3.11
CA GLY A 152 -19.45 0.95 3.55
C GLY A 152 -17.98 0.60 3.69
N LEU A 153 -17.59 -0.68 3.64
CA LEU A 153 -16.16 -1.05 3.59
C LEU A 153 -15.61 -0.85 2.17
N GLN A 154 -14.43 -0.30 2.07
CA GLN A 154 -13.69 -0.12 0.82
C GLN A 154 -12.47 -1.05 0.78
N PHE A 155 -11.90 -1.24 -0.42
CA PHE A 155 -10.82 -2.19 -0.62
C PHE A 155 -9.68 -1.59 -1.45
N MET A 156 -8.48 -2.10 -1.24
CA MET A 156 -7.30 -1.87 -2.05
C MET A 156 -6.75 -3.22 -2.51
N PRO A 157 -7.17 -3.74 -3.70
CA PRO A 157 -6.65 -4.99 -4.23
C PRO A 157 -5.17 -4.85 -4.57
N THR A 158 -4.40 -5.87 -4.22
CA THR A 158 -2.96 -5.99 -4.48
C THR A 158 -2.61 -7.43 -4.80
N GLY A 159 -1.66 -7.65 -5.71
CA GLY A 159 -1.23 -8.97 -6.15
C GLY A 159 -1.89 -9.40 -7.46
N GLY A 160 -1.09 -9.44 -8.53
CA GLY A 160 -1.53 -9.76 -9.88
C GLY A 160 -2.25 -8.63 -10.62
N VAL A 161 -2.43 -7.46 -10.00
CA VAL A 161 -2.90 -6.25 -10.69
C VAL A 161 -1.83 -5.78 -11.66
N SER A 162 -2.26 -5.39 -12.86
CA SER A 162 -1.39 -5.03 -13.98
C SER A 162 -2.10 -4.05 -14.93
N PRO A 163 -1.42 -3.48 -15.94
CA PRO A 163 -2.06 -2.64 -16.94
C PRO A 163 -3.24 -3.29 -17.67
N LYS A 164 -3.29 -4.64 -17.69
CA LYS A 164 -4.33 -5.39 -18.40
C LYS A 164 -5.67 -5.40 -17.65
N ASN A 165 -5.66 -5.35 -16.30
CA ASN A 165 -6.86 -5.49 -15.48
C ASN A 165 -7.13 -4.31 -14.54
N VAL A 166 -6.17 -3.39 -14.34
CA VAL A 166 -6.31 -2.26 -13.41
C VAL A 166 -7.53 -1.38 -13.68
N ARG A 167 -7.87 -1.17 -14.95
CA ARG A 167 -9.04 -0.35 -15.33
C ARG A 167 -10.36 -1.00 -14.89
N GLU A 168 -10.46 -2.33 -15.00
CA GLU A 168 -11.63 -3.07 -14.54
C GLU A 168 -11.76 -2.97 -13.02
N TYR A 169 -10.65 -3.15 -12.29
CA TYR A 169 -10.63 -2.94 -10.85
C TYR A 169 -11.09 -1.53 -10.46
N LEU A 170 -10.47 -0.49 -11.02
CA LEU A 170 -10.77 0.91 -10.69
C LEU A 170 -12.19 1.34 -11.07
N SER A 171 -12.87 0.62 -11.98
CA SER A 171 -14.29 0.86 -12.28
C SER A 171 -15.25 0.43 -11.16
N TYR A 172 -14.79 -0.38 -10.20
CA TYR A 172 -15.62 -0.82 -9.09
C TYR A 172 -15.63 0.20 -7.96
N ASN A 173 -16.81 0.75 -7.66
CA ASN A 173 -16.99 1.87 -6.73
C ASN A 173 -16.66 1.60 -5.25
N ARG A 174 -16.31 0.36 -4.90
CA ARG A 174 -15.86 -0.01 -3.55
C ARG A 174 -14.33 -0.01 -3.42
N LEU A 175 -13.61 0.39 -4.46
CA LEU A 175 -12.15 0.50 -4.42
C LEU A 175 -11.70 1.94 -4.19
N VAL A 176 -10.65 2.07 -3.41
CA VAL A 176 -9.98 3.38 -3.21
C VAL A 176 -8.79 3.52 -4.14
N ALA A 177 -8.05 2.45 -4.37
CA ALA A 177 -6.89 2.37 -5.24
C ALA A 177 -6.56 0.91 -5.53
N CYS A 178 -5.61 0.66 -6.41
CA CYS A 178 -4.98 -0.64 -6.63
C CYS A 178 -3.50 -0.59 -6.25
N GLY A 179 -3.03 -1.58 -5.48
CA GLY A 179 -1.61 -1.77 -5.24
C GLY A 179 -0.98 -2.61 -6.35
N GLY A 180 0.19 -2.21 -6.83
CA GLY A 180 0.90 -2.96 -7.87
C GLY A 180 2.39 -2.62 -7.97
N SER A 181 3.15 -3.50 -8.61
CA SER A 181 4.60 -3.32 -8.78
C SER A 181 5.06 -3.25 -10.24
N TRP A 182 4.12 -3.28 -11.18
CA TRP A 182 4.47 -3.31 -12.62
C TRP A 182 5.17 -2.05 -13.10
N MET A 183 4.93 -0.88 -12.47
CA MET A 183 5.58 0.40 -12.78
C MET A 183 6.94 0.55 -12.10
N VAL A 184 7.21 -0.22 -11.05
CA VAL A 184 8.45 -0.16 -10.24
C VAL A 184 9.17 -1.50 -10.23
N LYS A 185 9.37 -2.09 -11.42
CA LYS A 185 10.00 -3.39 -11.58
C LYS A 185 11.40 -3.38 -10.97
N GLY A 186 11.73 -4.39 -10.17
CA GLY A 186 12.99 -4.49 -9.47
C GLY A 186 14.22 -4.55 -10.39
N ASP A 187 14.07 -5.07 -11.63
CA ASP A 187 15.13 -5.07 -12.64
C ASP A 187 15.45 -3.66 -13.15
N LEU A 188 14.43 -2.81 -13.36
CA LEU A 188 14.63 -1.41 -13.74
C LEU A 188 15.32 -0.62 -12.62
N VAL A 189 14.85 -0.80 -11.39
CA VAL A 189 15.44 -0.13 -10.21
C VAL A 189 16.90 -0.54 -10.04
N LYS A 190 17.21 -1.84 -10.05
CA LYS A 190 18.58 -2.36 -9.95
C LYS A 190 19.51 -1.89 -11.07
N ALA A 191 18.99 -1.71 -12.26
CA ALA A 191 19.73 -1.20 -13.40
C ALA A 191 19.90 0.33 -13.40
N GLY A 192 19.24 1.04 -12.48
CA GLY A 192 19.22 2.50 -12.45
C GLY A 192 18.42 3.14 -13.60
N ASN A 193 17.52 2.37 -14.23
CA ASN A 193 16.72 2.81 -15.38
C ASN A 193 15.45 3.53 -14.90
N PHE A 194 15.62 4.60 -14.12
CA PHE A 194 14.50 5.35 -13.56
C PHE A 194 13.70 6.13 -14.61
N ASP A 195 14.30 6.49 -15.72
CA ASP A 195 13.61 7.15 -16.86
C ASP A 195 12.50 6.26 -17.48
N GLU A 196 12.61 4.93 -17.33
CA GLU A 196 11.56 3.98 -17.77
C GLU A 196 10.41 3.85 -16.74
N ILE A 197 10.58 4.41 -15.55
CA ILE A 197 9.58 4.44 -14.48
C ILE A 197 8.70 5.69 -14.58
N VAL A 198 9.22 6.78 -15.15
CA VAL A 198 8.50 8.00 -15.48
C VAL A 198 7.48 7.71 -16.58
#